data_455b23b454312baa74b09a49bfb4c040
#
_entry.id   455b23b454312baa74b09a49bfb4c040
#
_cell.length_a   1.000
_cell.length_b   1.000
_cell.length_c   1.000
_cell.angle_alpha   90.00
_cell.angle_beta   90.00
_cell.angle_gamma   90.00
#
_symmetry.space_group_name_H-M   'P 1'
#
loop_
_entity.id
_entity.type
_entity.pdbx_description
1 polymer ?
#
loop_
_entity_poly.entity_id
_entity_poly.type
_entity_poly.pdbx_seq_one_letter_code
_entity_poly.pdbx_strand_id
1 'polypeptide(L)'
;MALQENWDDLRLLLAVARRGSFLRAGELLGIAASTVSRRLTQLEAALAEPLVERGVEGCRLTSRGQALVEVALAAEAGLRRQTRGGDDDLPCALSGTVQVSAGDGFSTSVLEAADRFTSLHPGCSVELTVTADFHKIARGVADIAVRTVHLGEPSLIYRLVGRLGYGVFAAAGYLQRYPGVTPATAVNIGLLPPLDALPQLRAAKAGGLDRAPIRVSSFTAQLESVRRGMGVAVLPRILANDLIELFPDLRLPDMEVYMVTRPQALKQAHIRACFVILEQVLQEALGTG
;
A
#
# COMPACT_ATOMS: atom_id res chain seq x y z
N MET A 1 -34.65 -25.08 7.85
CA MET A 1 -34.93 -23.69 8.32
C MET A 1 -34.10 -22.76 7.44
N ALA A 2 -34.76 -22.01 6.53
CA ALA A 2 -34.05 -21.17 5.58
C ALA A 2 -33.39 -20.03 6.37
N LEU A 3 -32.09 -19.92 6.28
CA LEU A 3 -31.33 -18.76 6.75
C LEU A 3 -31.86 -17.53 5.99
N GLN A 4 -32.60 -16.69 6.69
CA GLN A 4 -32.96 -15.36 6.19
C GLN A 4 -31.72 -14.47 6.37
N GLU A 5 -30.70 -14.72 5.55
CA GLU A 5 -29.51 -13.88 5.50
C GLU A 5 -29.93 -12.50 5.01
N ASN A 6 -29.98 -11.56 5.93
CA ASN A 6 -30.29 -10.19 5.59
C ASN A 6 -29.03 -9.52 5.03
N TRP A 7 -29.09 -9.01 3.79
CA TRP A 7 -28.02 -8.26 3.15
C TRP A 7 -27.42 -7.16 4.08
N ASP A 8 -28.26 -6.52 4.89
CA ASP A 8 -27.81 -5.51 5.83
C ASP A 8 -26.86 -6.05 6.90
N ASP A 9 -26.95 -7.32 7.29
CA ASP A 9 -26.04 -7.92 8.26
C ASP A 9 -24.68 -8.25 7.63
N LEU A 10 -24.65 -8.66 6.38
CA LEU A 10 -23.41 -8.81 5.60
C LEU A 10 -22.74 -7.43 5.38
N ARG A 11 -23.51 -6.39 5.10
CA ARG A 11 -23.03 -5.02 4.98
C ARG A 11 -22.44 -4.51 6.31
N LEU A 12 -23.03 -4.87 7.44
CA LEU A 12 -22.51 -4.59 8.78
C LEU A 12 -21.16 -5.26 9.01
N LEU A 13 -21.06 -6.57 8.73
CA LEU A 13 -19.82 -7.32 8.85
C LEU A 13 -18.71 -6.72 7.96
N LEU A 14 -19.05 -6.32 6.73
CA LEU A 14 -18.13 -5.65 5.81
C LEU A 14 -17.65 -4.31 6.35
N ALA A 15 -18.52 -3.51 6.98
CA ALA A 15 -18.13 -2.25 7.60
C ALA A 15 -17.18 -2.45 8.79
N VAL A 16 -17.41 -3.48 9.62
CA VAL A 16 -16.53 -3.86 10.73
C VAL A 16 -15.16 -4.33 10.20
N ALA A 17 -15.15 -5.13 9.13
CA ALA A 17 -13.92 -5.57 8.46
C ALA A 17 -13.06 -4.40 7.96
N ARG A 18 -13.71 -3.42 7.33
CA ARG A 18 -13.04 -2.22 6.77
C ARG A 18 -12.50 -1.27 7.84
N ARG A 19 -13.19 -1.16 8.97
CA ARG A 19 -12.91 -0.14 10.00
C ARG A 19 -12.20 -0.68 11.24
N GLY A 20 -12.19 -1.99 11.44
CA GLY A 20 -11.51 -2.66 12.55
C GLY A 20 -12.15 -2.42 13.94
N SER A 21 -13.29 -1.72 14.02
CA SER A 21 -14.02 -1.51 15.28
C SER A 21 -15.51 -1.27 15.05
N PHE A 22 -16.33 -1.65 16.03
CA PHE A 22 -17.79 -1.44 15.98
C PHE A 22 -18.16 0.05 15.99
N LEU A 23 -17.38 0.88 16.70
CA LEU A 23 -17.61 2.33 16.74
C LEU A 23 -17.45 2.94 15.35
N ARG A 24 -16.31 2.74 14.72
CA ARG A 24 -16.01 3.26 13.37
C ARG A 24 -16.89 2.65 12.29
N ALA A 25 -17.32 1.40 12.44
CA ALA A 25 -18.30 0.79 11.54
C ALA A 25 -19.68 1.44 11.69
N GLY A 26 -20.11 1.76 12.92
CA GLY A 26 -21.32 2.49 13.20
C GLY A 26 -21.33 3.89 12.59
N GLU A 27 -20.23 4.63 12.75
CA GLU A 27 -20.03 5.94 12.12
C GLU A 27 -20.15 5.87 10.59
N LEU A 28 -19.54 4.86 9.96
CA LEU A 28 -19.64 4.65 8.51
C LEU A 28 -21.07 4.38 8.03
N LEU A 29 -21.87 3.67 8.85
CA LEU A 29 -23.22 3.25 8.49
C LEU A 29 -24.31 4.18 9.02
N GLY A 30 -23.96 5.21 9.82
CA GLY A 30 -24.91 6.13 10.43
C GLY A 30 -25.76 5.50 11.54
N ILE A 31 -25.24 4.49 12.26
CA ILE A 31 -25.94 3.77 13.34
C ILE A 31 -25.07 3.67 14.59
N ALA A 32 -25.71 3.46 15.75
CA ALA A 32 -24.98 3.30 17.01
C ALA A 32 -24.12 2.04 17.03
N ALA A 33 -22.94 2.10 17.65
CA ALA A 33 -22.03 0.97 17.82
C ALA A 33 -22.69 -0.22 18.56
N SER A 34 -23.58 0.05 19.50
CA SER A 34 -24.40 -0.97 20.19
C SER A 34 -25.32 -1.72 19.24
N THR A 35 -25.86 -1.05 18.22
CA THR A 35 -26.68 -1.65 17.17
C THR A 35 -25.83 -2.56 16.27
N VAL A 36 -24.63 -2.11 15.90
CA VAL A 36 -23.66 -2.94 15.13
C VAL A 36 -23.33 -4.21 15.92
N SER A 37 -22.96 -4.07 17.20
CA SER A 37 -22.61 -5.20 18.05
C SER A 37 -23.77 -6.19 18.21
N ARG A 38 -24.98 -5.72 18.49
CA ARG A 38 -26.16 -6.56 18.68
C ARG A 38 -26.53 -7.33 17.40
N ARG A 39 -26.56 -6.67 16.24
CA ARG A 39 -26.89 -7.32 14.96
C ARG A 39 -25.85 -8.34 14.56
N LEU A 40 -24.57 -8.05 14.80
CA LEU A 40 -23.50 -9.00 14.49
C LEU A 40 -23.59 -10.24 15.41
N THR A 41 -23.87 -10.05 16.71
CA THR A 41 -24.09 -11.20 17.62
C THR A 41 -25.31 -12.05 17.21
N GLN A 42 -26.35 -11.43 16.67
CA GLN A 42 -27.50 -12.16 16.12
C GLN A 42 -27.14 -12.97 14.88
N LEU A 43 -26.32 -12.40 13.98
CA LEU A 43 -25.80 -13.10 12.81
C LEU A 43 -24.91 -14.29 13.21
N GLU A 44 -24.00 -14.10 14.17
CA GLU A 44 -23.15 -15.18 14.71
C GLU A 44 -23.98 -16.30 15.34
N ALA A 45 -25.02 -15.95 16.07
CA ALA A 45 -25.96 -16.94 16.65
C ALA A 45 -26.75 -17.71 15.59
N ALA A 46 -27.18 -17.04 14.52
CA ALA A 46 -27.89 -17.67 13.40
C ALA A 46 -26.99 -18.64 12.60
N LEU A 47 -25.71 -18.34 12.50
CA LEU A 47 -24.70 -19.16 11.81
C LEU A 47 -24.08 -20.22 12.73
N ALA A 48 -24.34 -20.15 14.04
CA ALA A 48 -23.71 -20.96 15.09
C ALA A 48 -22.16 -20.90 15.08
N GLU A 49 -21.58 -19.84 14.54
CA GLU A 49 -20.14 -19.63 14.43
C GLU A 49 -19.77 -18.16 14.73
N PRO A 50 -18.66 -17.90 15.44
CA PRO A 50 -18.16 -16.55 15.65
C PRO A 50 -17.57 -16.00 14.33
N LEU A 51 -17.90 -14.76 14.02
CA LEU A 51 -17.40 -14.04 12.82
C LEU A 51 -16.32 -13.01 13.17
N VAL A 52 -16.32 -12.54 14.43
CA VAL A 52 -15.42 -11.49 14.91
C VAL A 52 -14.86 -11.85 16.28
N GLU A 53 -13.55 -11.77 16.41
CA GLU A 53 -12.83 -11.80 17.69
C GLU A 53 -12.65 -10.38 18.20
N ARG A 54 -13.01 -10.15 19.48
CA ARG A 54 -12.86 -8.86 20.17
C ARG A 54 -11.54 -8.83 20.93
N GLY A 55 -10.71 -7.85 20.66
CA GLY A 55 -9.43 -7.63 21.34
C GLY A 55 -9.29 -6.21 21.88
N VAL A 56 -8.24 -5.98 22.66
CA VAL A 56 -7.94 -4.66 23.26
C VAL A 56 -7.68 -3.59 22.18
N GLU A 57 -7.17 -4.00 21.02
CA GLU A 57 -6.85 -3.11 19.89
C GLU A 57 -7.97 -3.03 18.84
N GLY A 58 -9.16 -3.56 19.10
CA GLY A 58 -10.28 -3.56 18.16
C GLY A 58 -10.83 -4.94 17.83
N CYS A 59 -11.40 -5.10 16.64
CA CYS A 59 -12.03 -6.33 16.19
C CYS A 59 -11.24 -6.98 15.07
N ARG A 60 -11.06 -8.31 15.14
CA ARG A 60 -10.47 -9.13 14.07
C ARG A 60 -11.53 -10.09 13.53
N LEU A 61 -11.50 -10.35 12.22
CA LEU A 61 -12.36 -11.37 11.63
C LEU A 61 -11.80 -12.77 11.94
N THR A 62 -12.71 -13.72 12.22
CA THR A 62 -12.39 -15.15 12.17
C THR A 62 -12.27 -15.64 10.72
N SER A 63 -11.78 -16.85 10.48
CA SER A 63 -11.75 -17.44 9.14
C SER A 63 -13.15 -17.49 8.51
N ARG A 64 -14.19 -17.74 9.31
CA ARG A 64 -15.59 -17.73 8.86
C ARG A 64 -16.07 -16.31 8.52
N GLY A 65 -15.73 -15.34 9.36
CA GLY A 65 -16.01 -13.92 9.10
C GLY A 65 -15.37 -13.43 7.82
N GLN A 66 -14.16 -13.89 7.55
CA GLN A 66 -13.40 -13.55 6.34
C GLN A 66 -14.06 -14.10 5.06
N ALA A 67 -14.51 -15.36 5.09
CA ALA A 67 -15.25 -15.97 3.99
C ALA A 67 -16.57 -15.24 3.69
N LEU A 68 -17.31 -14.83 4.73
CA LEU A 68 -18.55 -14.05 4.54
C LEU A 68 -18.30 -12.63 4.02
N VAL A 69 -17.21 -11.98 4.42
CA VAL A 69 -16.79 -10.68 3.87
C VAL A 69 -16.51 -10.79 2.37
N GLU A 70 -15.89 -11.88 1.90
CA GLU A 70 -15.69 -12.11 0.46
C GLU A 70 -17.01 -12.23 -0.30
N VAL A 71 -18.01 -12.94 0.28
CA VAL A 71 -19.36 -13.01 -0.29
C VAL A 71 -20.01 -11.64 -0.33
N ALA A 72 -19.91 -10.87 0.76
CA ALA A 72 -20.47 -9.51 0.84
C ALA A 72 -19.85 -8.56 -0.20
N LEU A 73 -18.54 -8.63 -0.41
CA LEU A 73 -17.83 -7.87 -1.45
C LEU A 73 -18.29 -8.24 -2.87
N ALA A 74 -18.46 -9.54 -3.14
CA ALA A 74 -18.95 -10.00 -4.43
C ALA A 74 -20.40 -9.54 -4.70
N ALA A 75 -21.26 -9.57 -3.67
CA ALA A 75 -22.64 -9.11 -3.75
C ALA A 75 -22.71 -7.57 -3.92
N GLU A 76 -21.92 -6.79 -3.16
CA GLU A 76 -21.83 -5.34 -3.34
C GLU A 76 -21.40 -4.97 -4.76
N ALA A 77 -20.42 -5.67 -5.31
CA ALA A 77 -19.96 -5.46 -6.69
C ALA A 77 -21.04 -5.87 -7.72
N GLY A 78 -21.82 -6.92 -7.43
CA GLY A 78 -22.96 -7.34 -8.26
C GLY A 78 -24.09 -6.31 -8.27
N LEU A 79 -24.47 -5.81 -7.10
CA LEU A 79 -25.51 -4.78 -6.95
C LEU A 79 -25.10 -3.47 -7.64
N ARG A 80 -23.87 -3.02 -7.47
CA ARG A 80 -23.35 -1.82 -8.16
C ARG A 80 -23.38 -1.95 -9.68
N ARG A 81 -23.22 -3.17 -10.23
CA ARG A 81 -23.35 -3.43 -11.67
C ARG A 81 -24.78 -3.30 -12.17
N GLN A 82 -25.77 -3.72 -11.38
CA GLN A 82 -27.18 -3.70 -11.79
C GLN A 82 -27.90 -2.37 -11.51
N THR A 83 -27.50 -1.62 -10.48
CA THR A 83 -28.11 -0.30 -10.19
C THR A 83 -27.67 0.80 -11.15
N ARG A 84 -26.70 0.53 -12.05
CA ARG A 84 -26.24 1.40 -13.13
C ARG A 84 -26.78 0.98 -14.51
N GLY A 85 -27.82 0.16 -14.56
CA GLY A 85 -28.48 -0.22 -15.78
C GLY A 85 -29.29 0.95 -16.38
N GLY A 86 -28.81 1.50 -17.46
CA GLY A 86 -29.48 2.51 -18.26
C GLY A 86 -28.60 2.96 -19.43
N ASP A 87 -28.87 2.38 -20.60
CA ASP A 87 -28.56 2.85 -21.96
C ASP A 87 -27.10 3.09 -22.42
N ASP A 88 -26.90 2.49 -23.57
CA ASP A 88 -26.04 2.80 -24.70
C ASP A 88 -24.72 2.03 -24.87
N ASP A 89 -24.63 1.49 -26.10
CA ASP A 89 -23.52 0.86 -26.83
C ASP A 89 -22.24 1.73 -26.96
N LEU A 90 -21.75 2.28 -25.85
CA LEU A 90 -20.38 2.76 -25.71
C LEU A 90 -19.55 1.68 -24.98
N PRO A 91 -18.28 1.45 -25.32
CA PRO A 91 -17.43 0.52 -24.58
C PRO A 91 -17.51 0.88 -23.10
N CYS A 92 -18.06 -0.03 -22.30
CA CYS A 92 -18.47 0.19 -20.90
C CYS A 92 -17.37 0.93 -20.15
N ALA A 93 -17.56 2.24 -19.92
CA ALA A 93 -16.58 3.06 -19.24
C ALA A 93 -16.31 2.45 -17.85
N LEU A 94 -15.06 2.12 -17.57
CA LEU A 94 -14.66 1.55 -16.28
C LEU A 94 -15.04 2.54 -15.17
N SER A 95 -15.55 2.00 -14.08
CA SER A 95 -15.89 2.81 -12.91
C SER A 95 -15.65 2.03 -11.62
N GLY A 96 -15.21 2.71 -10.58
CA GLY A 96 -14.94 2.15 -9.26
C GLY A 96 -13.70 2.76 -8.61
N THR A 97 -13.48 2.40 -7.34
CA THR A 97 -12.31 2.85 -6.58
C THR A 97 -11.32 1.70 -6.48
N VAL A 98 -10.06 1.95 -6.80
CA VAL A 98 -8.95 1.00 -6.60
C VAL A 98 -8.19 1.38 -5.34
N GLN A 99 -8.11 0.45 -4.39
CA GLN A 99 -7.35 0.61 -3.15
C GLN A 99 -5.91 0.14 -3.38
N VAL A 100 -4.96 1.10 -3.42
CA VAL A 100 -3.54 0.79 -3.59
C VAL A 100 -2.80 0.99 -2.27
N SER A 101 -1.95 0.03 -1.91
CA SER A 101 -1.08 0.11 -0.74
C SER A 101 0.38 0.04 -1.19
N ALA A 102 1.20 1.01 -0.80
CA ALA A 102 2.61 1.03 -1.19
C ALA A 102 3.53 1.39 -0.03
N GLY A 103 4.77 0.93 -0.08
CA GLY A 103 5.83 1.49 0.74
C GLY A 103 6.11 2.94 0.34
N ASP A 104 6.59 3.74 1.28
CA ASP A 104 6.83 5.19 1.09
C ASP A 104 7.72 5.49 -0.13
N GLY A 105 8.71 4.64 -0.42
CA GLY A 105 9.60 4.79 -1.58
C GLY A 105 8.93 4.65 -2.96
N PHE A 106 7.66 4.22 -3.02
CA PHE A 106 6.92 4.04 -4.28
C PHE A 106 5.78 5.05 -4.48
N SER A 107 5.59 5.97 -3.54
CA SER A 107 4.45 6.90 -3.56
C SER A 107 4.37 7.69 -4.87
N THR A 108 5.48 8.20 -5.37
CA THR A 108 5.55 8.98 -6.61
C THR A 108 5.12 8.13 -7.82
N SER A 109 5.65 6.91 -7.97
CA SER A 109 5.29 6.03 -9.08
C SER A 109 3.82 5.60 -9.03
N VAL A 110 3.27 5.37 -7.82
CA VAL A 110 1.85 5.04 -7.68
C VAL A 110 0.97 6.24 -8.01
N LEU A 111 1.35 7.45 -7.62
CA LEU A 111 0.60 8.67 -7.98
C LEU A 111 0.64 8.94 -9.49
N GLU A 112 1.78 8.72 -10.14
CA GLU A 112 1.88 8.82 -11.60
C GLU A 112 0.97 7.79 -12.30
N ALA A 113 0.98 6.54 -11.83
CA ALA A 113 0.08 5.51 -12.35
C ALA A 113 -1.40 5.85 -12.10
N ALA A 114 -1.72 6.43 -10.95
CA ALA A 114 -3.07 6.86 -10.62
C ALA A 114 -3.54 8.00 -11.54
N ASP A 115 -2.68 8.96 -11.84
CA ASP A 115 -2.98 10.06 -12.78
C ASP A 115 -3.23 9.50 -14.20
N ARG A 116 -2.34 8.65 -14.71
CA ARG A 116 -2.53 7.98 -16.03
C ARG A 116 -3.84 7.18 -16.06
N PHE A 117 -4.12 6.40 -15.00
CA PHE A 117 -5.30 5.57 -14.91
C PHE A 117 -6.61 6.37 -14.87
N THR A 118 -6.68 7.41 -14.02
CA THR A 118 -7.90 8.23 -13.89
C THR A 118 -8.14 9.12 -15.08
N SER A 119 -7.08 9.56 -15.78
CA SER A 119 -7.19 10.27 -17.07
C SER A 119 -7.78 9.39 -18.17
N LEU A 120 -7.41 8.11 -18.24
CA LEU A 120 -7.96 7.14 -19.18
C LEU A 120 -9.36 6.65 -18.80
N HIS A 121 -9.67 6.64 -17.50
CA HIS A 121 -10.93 6.11 -16.95
C HIS A 121 -11.55 7.10 -15.94
N PRO A 122 -12.21 8.18 -16.43
CA PRO A 122 -12.75 9.24 -15.57
C PRO A 122 -13.80 8.78 -14.55
N GLY A 123 -14.42 7.61 -14.77
CA GLY A 123 -15.35 6.99 -13.82
C GLY A 123 -14.67 6.24 -12.67
N CYS A 124 -13.33 6.17 -12.67
CA CYS A 124 -12.55 5.49 -11.67
C CYS A 124 -11.85 6.46 -10.71
N SER A 125 -11.52 5.97 -9.51
CA SER A 125 -10.68 6.67 -8.53
C SER A 125 -9.64 5.72 -7.95
N VAL A 126 -8.55 6.28 -7.44
CA VAL A 126 -7.48 5.54 -6.74
C VAL A 126 -7.32 6.11 -5.35
N GLU A 127 -7.29 5.24 -4.35
CA GLU A 127 -6.94 5.60 -2.97
C GLU A 127 -5.61 4.96 -2.60
N LEU A 128 -4.60 5.79 -2.37
CA LEU A 128 -3.27 5.33 -1.96
C LEU A 128 -3.13 5.34 -0.44
N THR A 129 -2.79 4.20 0.14
CA THR A 129 -2.32 4.10 1.53
C THR A 129 -0.83 3.83 1.55
N VAL A 130 -0.06 4.77 2.11
CA VAL A 130 1.39 4.59 2.32
C VAL A 130 1.61 3.85 3.62
N THR A 131 2.10 2.61 3.55
CA THR A 131 2.35 1.77 4.73
C THR A 131 3.26 0.59 4.37
N ALA A 132 4.03 0.15 5.36
CA ALA A 132 4.79 -1.10 5.30
C ALA A 132 3.97 -2.34 5.74
N ASP A 133 2.72 -2.16 6.18
CA ASP A 133 1.88 -3.26 6.68
C ASP A 133 1.39 -4.16 5.53
N PHE A 134 1.82 -5.43 5.56
CA PHE A 134 1.43 -6.45 4.60
C PHE A 134 0.02 -7.02 4.84
N HIS A 135 -0.48 -6.99 6.07
CA HIS A 135 -1.75 -7.62 6.42
C HIS A 135 -2.96 -6.97 5.74
N LYS A 136 -2.82 -5.75 5.24
CA LYS A 136 -3.91 -5.05 4.55
C LYS A 136 -4.35 -5.72 3.25
N ILE A 137 -3.45 -6.42 2.54
CA ILE A 137 -3.78 -7.10 1.26
C ILE A 137 -4.55 -8.39 1.54
N ALA A 138 -4.00 -9.24 2.41
CA ALA A 138 -4.63 -10.51 2.78
C ALA A 138 -6.04 -10.31 3.37
N ARG A 139 -6.25 -9.20 4.09
CA ARG A 139 -7.56 -8.81 4.66
C ARG A 139 -8.51 -8.11 3.69
N GLY A 140 -8.14 -7.94 2.43
CA GLY A 140 -9.00 -7.27 1.44
C GLY A 140 -9.14 -5.76 1.61
N VAL A 141 -8.29 -5.12 2.41
CA VAL A 141 -8.28 -3.67 2.62
C VAL A 141 -7.57 -2.95 1.47
N ALA A 142 -6.68 -3.63 0.75
CA ALA A 142 -6.07 -3.15 -0.47
C ALA A 142 -6.32 -4.14 -1.62
N ASP A 143 -6.53 -3.60 -2.82
CA ASP A 143 -6.69 -4.39 -4.05
C ASP A 143 -5.34 -4.72 -4.67
N ILE A 144 -4.44 -3.74 -4.67
CA ILE A 144 -3.08 -3.85 -5.21
C ILE A 144 -2.10 -3.34 -4.15
N ALA A 145 -0.96 -4.00 -4.01
CA ALA A 145 0.13 -3.47 -3.22
C ALA A 145 1.46 -3.52 -3.95
N VAL A 146 2.35 -2.54 -3.64
CA VAL A 146 3.74 -2.51 -4.10
C VAL A 146 4.66 -2.76 -2.92
N ARG A 147 5.49 -3.81 -3.00
CA ARG A 147 6.31 -4.30 -1.88
C ARG A 147 7.69 -4.75 -2.35
N THR A 148 8.65 -4.70 -1.43
CA THR A 148 10.02 -5.21 -1.63
C THR A 148 10.28 -6.56 -0.94
N VAL A 149 9.24 -7.18 -0.40
CA VAL A 149 9.33 -8.47 0.28
C VAL A 149 8.28 -9.43 -0.28
N HIS A 150 8.69 -10.66 -0.54
CA HIS A 150 7.83 -11.77 -0.94
C HIS A 150 7.57 -12.66 0.29
N LEU A 151 6.34 -12.59 0.84
CA LEU A 151 5.98 -13.35 2.05
C LEU A 151 5.60 -14.81 1.79
N GLY A 152 5.43 -15.21 0.53
CA GLY A 152 5.05 -16.58 0.18
C GLY A 152 3.61 -16.94 0.55
N GLU A 153 2.71 -15.94 0.74
CA GLU A 153 1.30 -16.17 1.06
C GLU A 153 0.58 -16.81 -0.14
N PRO A 154 0.10 -18.09 -0.03
CA PRO A 154 -0.44 -18.82 -1.19
C PRO A 154 -1.73 -18.23 -1.77
N SER A 155 -2.45 -17.43 -0.99
CA SER A 155 -3.70 -16.76 -1.40
C SER A 155 -3.46 -15.51 -2.26
N LEU A 156 -2.22 -15.08 -2.41
CA LEU A 156 -1.84 -13.84 -3.10
C LEU A 156 -1.05 -14.15 -4.38
N ILE A 157 -1.22 -13.29 -5.37
CA ILE A 157 -0.42 -13.26 -6.59
C ILE A 157 0.72 -12.25 -6.37
N TYR A 158 1.94 -12.69 -6.61
CA TYR A 158 3.14 -11.86 -6.60
C TYR A 158 3.67 -11.73 -8.03
N ARG A 159 3.72 -10.52 -8.53
CA ARG A 159 4.29 -10.17 -9.83
C ARG A 159 5.59 -9.40 -9.62
N LEU A 160 6.72 -9.99 -9.93
CA LEU A 160 8.01 -9.29 -9.95
C LEU A 160 7.99 -8.24 -11.07
N VAL A 161 8.22 -6.97 -10.73
CA VAL A 161 8.20 -5.85 -11.68
C VAL A 161 9.56 -5.22 -11.91
N GLY A 162 10.56 -5.55 -11.10
CA GLY A 162 11.92 -5.09 -11.29
C GLY A 162 12.76 -5.13 -10.01
N ARG A 163 13.86 -4.40 -10.01
CA ARG A 163 14.78 -4.27 -8.88
C ARG A 163 14.97 -2.80 -8.51
N LEU A 164 14.81 -2.48 -7.25
CA LEU A 164 14.99 -1.14 -6.71
C LEU A 164 16.46 -0.97 -6.30
N GLY A 165 17.19 -0.17 -7.07
CA GLY A 165 18.55 0.23 -6.73
C GLY A 165 18.59 1.35 -5.71
N TYR A 166 19.66 1.41 -4.93
CA TYR A 166 19.92 2.43 -3.94
C TYR A 166 21.24 3.11 -4.19
N GLY A 167 21.37 4.37 -3.75
CA GLY A 167 22.60 5.15 -3.75
C GLY A 167 22.67 6.05 -2.55
N VAL A 168 23.83 6.68 -2.34
CA VAL A 168 23.98 7.77 -1.38
C VAL A 168 23.86 9.09 -2.15
N PHE A 169 22.98 9.95 -1.71
CA PHE A 169 22.66 11.19 -2.45
C PHE A 169 22.82 12.43 -1.60
N ALA A 170 23.17 13.54 -2.26
CA ALA A 170 23.26 14.86 -1.68
C ALA A 170 22.70 15.93 -2.64
N ALA A 171 22.26 17.05 -2.07
CA ALA A 171 21.99 18.25 -2.85
C ALA A 171 23.30 19.01 -3.20
N ALA A 172 23.33 19.67 -4.35
CA ALA A 172 24.49 20.46 -4.78
C ALA A 172 24.96 21.48 -3.73
N GLY A 173 24.02 22.15 -3.04
CA GLY A 173 24.33 23.12 -1.98
C GLY A 173 25.01 22.51 -0.75
N TYR A 174 24.77 21.23 -0.46
CA TYR A 174 25.52 20.53 0.59
C TYR A 174 26.98 20.33 0.18
N LEU A 175 27.24 19.91 -1.05
CA LEU A 175 28.60 19.69 -1.58
C LEU A 175 29.42 20.99 -1.69
N GLN A 176 28.76 22.09 -2.03
CA GLN A 176 29.42 23.40 -2.02
C GLN A 176 29.89 23.81 -0.61
N ARG A 177 29.11 23.46 0.42
CA ARG A 177 29.43 23.76 1.84
C ARG A 177 30.47 22.80 2.43
N TYR A 178 30.50 21.58 1.93
CA TYR A 178 31.40 20.50 2.40
C TYR A 178 32.18 19.88 1.25
N PRO A 179 33.12 20.62 0.63
CA PRO A 179 33.93 20.08 -0.46
C PRO A 179 34.81 18.93 0.05
N GLY A 180 34.91 17.83 -0.74
CA GLY A 180 35.74 16.67 -0.38
C GLY A 180 35.12 15.78 0.71
N VAL A 181 33.79 15.80 0.89
CA VAL A 181 33.08 14.93 1.82
C VAL A 181 33.38 13.46 1.53
N THR A 182 33.64 12.70 2.57
CA THR A 182 33.85 11.23 2.54
C THR A 182 32.72 10.52 3.32
N PRO A 183 32.53 9.20 3.19
CA PRO A 183 31.53 8.49 3.98
C PRO A 183 31.68 8.74 5.50
N ALA A 184 32.91 8.79 6.00
CA ALA A 184 33.22 8.99 7.43
C ALA A 184 32.92 10.43 7.91
N THR A 185 33.02 11.43 7.04
CA THR A 185 32.80 12.85 7.39
C THR A 185 31.38 13.33 7.07
N ALA A 186 30.64 12.60 6.23
CA ALA A 186 29.31 12.96 5.80
C ALA A 186 28.30 12.95 6.99
N VAL A 187 27.42 13.94 7.01
CA VAL A 187 26.26 13.96 7.91
C VAL A 187 25.14 13.18 7.25
N ASN A 188 24.89 11.98 7.73
CA ASN A 188 23.81 11.13 7.21
C ASN A 188 22.47 11.51 7.84
N ILE A 189 21.42 11.58 7.03
CA ILE A 189 20.03 11.63 7.48
C ILE A 189 19.56 10.19 7.58
N GLY A 190 19.50 9.63 8.80
CA GLY A 190 19.18 8.24 9.03
C GLY A 190 17.67 7.96 9.03
N LEU A 191 17.33 6.67 9.04
CA LEU A 191 15.95 6.22 9.23
C LEU A 191 15.72 5.68 10.65
N LEU A 192 14.47 5.75 11.09
CA LEU A 192 13.98 5.13 12.33
C LEU A 192 13.50 3.70 12.08
N PRO A 193 13.38 2.85 13.12
CA PRO A 193 12.75 1.55 13.00
C PRO A 193 11.32 1.63 12.41
N PRO A 194 10.90 0.65 11.61
CA PRO A 194 11.65 -0.56 11.20
C PRO A 194 12.58 -0.37 9.99
N LEU A 195 12.59 0.82 9.35
CA LEU A 195 13.32 1.08 8.11
C LEU A 195 14.85 1.10 8.30
N ASP A 196 15.34 1.40 9.50
CA ASP A 196 16.78 1.40 9.83
C ASP A 196 17.44 0.01 9.73
N ALA A 197 16.63 -1.06 9.71
CA ALA A 197 17.10 -2.43 9.56
C ALA A 197 17.31 -2.86 8.10
N LEU A 198 17.07 -1.98 7.12
CA LEU A 198 17.25 -2.30 5.71
C LEU A 198 18.71 -2.68 5.40
N PRO A 199 18.93 -3.70 4.53
CA PRO A 199 20.29 -4.16 4.17
C PRO A 199 21.18 -3.04 3.62
N GLN A 200 20.62 -2.10 2.85
CA GLN A 200 21.30 -0.94 2.27
C GLN A 200 21.89 -0.03 3.34
N LEU A 201 21.12 0.23 4.41
CA LEU A 201 21.58 1.09 5.50
C LEU A 201 22.68 0.43 6.29
N ARG A 202 22.59 -0.89 6.50
CA ARG A 202 23.68 -1.66 7.14
C ARG A 202 24.94 -1.66 6.30
N ALA A 203 24.82 -1.82 4.98
CA ALA A 203 25.96 -1.76 4.05
C ALA A 203 26.59 -0.36 4.03
N ALA A 204 25.78 0.70 4.00
CA ALA A 204 26.27 2.08 4.05
C ALA A 204 27.01 2.38 5.36
N LYS A 205 26.47 1.92 6.50
CA LYS A 205 27.12 2.05 7.79
C LYS A 205 28.45 1.29 7.84
N ALA A 206 28.50 0.08 7.33
CA ALA A 206 29.75 -0.71 7.22
C ALA A 206 30.80 -0.02 6.32
N GLY A 207 30.35 0.74 5.30
CA GLY A 207 31.18 1.58 4.43
C GLY A 207 31.58 2.93 5.03
N GLY A 208 31.29 3.17 6.31
CA GLY A 208 31.70 4.37 7.04
C GLY A 208 30.64 5.47 7.14
N LEU A 209 29.44 5.30 6.58
CA LEU A 209 28.34 6.29 6.66
C LEU A 209 27.52 6.06 7.95
N ASP A 210 28.11 6.29 9.11
CA ASP A 210 27.50 5.98 10.42
C ASP A 210 26.97 7.20 11.18
N ARG A 211 27.46 8.41 10.87
CA ARG A 211 27.09 9.62 11.60
C ARG A 211 25.71 10.11 11.18
N ALA A 212 24.65 9.77 11.92
CA ALA A 212 23.26 10.14 11.65
C ALA A 212 22.63 10.93 12.82
N PRO A 213 22.95 12.25 12.98
CA PRO A 213 22.39 13.07 14.06
C PRO A 213 20.90 13.39 13.86
N ILE A 214 20.41 13.31 12.64
CA ILE A 214 18.99 13.45 12.29
C ILE A 214 18.49 12.10 11.80
N ARG A 215 17.37 11.64 12.35
CA ARG A 215 16.71 10.41 11.95
C ARG A 215 15.23 10.65 11.74
N VAL A 216 14.68 10.12 10.65
CA VAL A 216 13.28 10.31 10.23
C VAL A 216 12.59 8.96 10.01
N SER A 217 11.27 8.94 9.95
CA SER A 217 10.48 7.70 9.83
C SER A 217 10.06 7.35 8.40
N SER A 218 10.46 8.17 7.39
CA SER A 218 10.06 7.97 6.01
C SER A 218 11.12 8.40 5.01
N PHE A 219 11.13 7.77 3.82
CA PHE A 219 11.99 8.20 2.71
C PHE A 219 11.62 9.59 2.21
N THR A 220 10.35 9.97 2.24
CA THR A 220 9.89 11.31 1.85
C THR A 220 10.51 12.39 2.74
N ALA A 221 10.48 12.21 4.05
CA ALA A 221 11.13 13.16 4.98
C ALA A 221 12.65 13.16 4.85
N GLN A 222 13.25 12.00 4.57
CA GLN A 222 14.69 11.87 4.35
C GLN A 222 15.11 12.61 3.06
N LEU A 223 14.39 12.41 1.96
CA LEU A 223 14.60 13.07 0.67
C LEU A 223 14.49 14.60 0.80
N GLU A 224 13.44 15.08 1.47
CA GLU A 224 13.26 16.52 1.69
C GLU A 224 14.39 17.13 2.53
N SER A 225 14.88 16.41 3.54
CA SER A 225 16.04 16.87 4.33
C SER A 225 17.30 16.98 3.48
N VAL A 226 17.53 16.02 2.58
CA VAL A 226 18.67 16.06 1.64
C VAL A 226 18.53 17.21 0.65
N ARG A 227 17.35 17.43 0.07
CA ARG A 227 17.07 18.55 -0.85
C ARG A 227 17.37 19.89 -0.21
N ARG A 228 17.11 20.04 1.09
CA ARG A 228 17.46 21.25 1.86
C ARG A 228 18.94 21.36 2.22
N GLY A 229 19.78 20.43 1.78
CA GLY A 229 21.20 20.43 2.05
C GLY A 229 21.57 20.18 3.51
N MET A 230 20.73 19.46 4.27
CA MET A 230 20.99 19.14 5.67
C MET A 230 22.02 18.03 5.85
N GLY A 231 22.23 17.22 4.80
CA GLY A 231 23.14 16.09 4.83
C GLY A 231 23.07 15.25 3.56
N VAL A 232 23.55 14.02 3.66
CA VAL A 232 23.43 12.97 2.66
C VAL A 232 22.46 11.90 3.13
N ALA A 233 21.94 11.06 2.23
CA ALA A 233 21.13 9.94 2.63
C ALA A 233 21.26 8.76 1.66
N VAL A 234 21.02 7.54 2.18
CA VAL A 234 20.77 6.35 1.39
C VAL A 234 19.32 6.39 0.91
N LEU A 235 19.11 6.58 -0.37
CA LEU A 235 17.79 6.70 -0.99
C LEU A 235 17.59 5.71 -2.12
N PRO A 236 16.34 5.27 -2.38
CA PRO A 236 15.98 4.65 -3.65
C PRO A 236 16.32 5.57 -4.82
N ARG A 237 16.97 5.03 -5.88
CA ARG A 237 17.36 5.81 -7.07
C ARG A 237 16.16 6.49 -7.73
N ILE A 238 15.01 5.82 -7.74
CA ILE A 238 13.76 6.35 -8.34
C ILE A 238 13.24 7.64 -7.67
N LEU A 239 13.71 7.97 -6.45
CA LEU A 239 13.33 9.18 -5.73
C LEU A 239 14.34 10.33 -5.86
N ALA A 240 15.53 10.04 -6.35
CA ALA A 240 16.69 10.92 -6.21
C ALA A 240 17.18 11.54 -7.55
N ASN A 241 16.30 11.63 -8.55
CA ASN A 241 16.64 12.08 -9.91
C ASN A 241 17.18 13.51 -9.97
N ASP A 242 16.87 14.35 -8.98
CA ASP A 242 17.31 15.73 -8.86
C ASP A 242 18.51 15.90 -7.92
N LEU A 243 19.06 14.82 -7.39
CA LEU A 243 20.18 14.81 -6.45
C LEU A 243 21.46 14.27 -7.10
N ILE A 244 22.59 14.53 -6.45
CA ILE A 244 23.90 14.05 -6.89
C ILE A 244 24.24 12.77 -6.13
N GLU A 245 24.52 11.71 -6.86
CA GLU A 245 24.99 10.46 -6.27
C GLU A 245 26.43 10.57 -5.81
N LEU A 246 26.69 10.11 -4.59
CA LEU A 246 28.00 10.11 -3.94
C LEU A 246 28.44 8.67 -3.68
N PHE A 247 29.75 8.46 -3.57
CA PHE A 247 30.36 7.21 -3.17
C PHE A 247 29.90 6.01 -4.05
N PRO A 248 30.06 6.07 -5.38
CA PRO A 248 29.57 5.03 -6.29
C PRO A 248 30.23 3.66 -6.05
N ASP A 249 31.39 3.64 -5.39
CA ASP A 249 32.09 2.41 -5.00
C ASP A 249 31.44 1.72 -3.80
N LEU A 250 30.55 2.42 -3.09
CA LEU A 250 29.83 1.86 -1.95
C LEU A 250 28.70 0.94 -2.46
N ARG A 251 28.96 -0.36 -2.45
CA ARG A 251 28.01 -1.37 -2.94
C ARG A 251 26.82 -1.49 -2.01
N LEU A 252 25.67 -0.98 -2.43
CA LEU A 252 24.39 -1.12 -1.74
C LEU A 252 23.57 -2.23 -2.42
N PRO A 253 23.02 -3.20 -1.68
CA PRO A 253 22.23 -4.27 -2.28
C PRO A 253 20.90 -3.73 -2.84
N ASP A 254 20.52 -4.20 -4.03
CA ASP A 254 19.21 -3.94 -4.62
C ASP A 254 18.13 -4.76 -3.93
N MET A 255 16.88 -4.33 -4.06
CA MET A 255 15.70 -5.09 -3.61
C MET A 255 14.78 -5.43 -4.78
N GLU A 256 14.26 -6.65 -4.79
CA GLU A 256 13.20 -7.02 -5.72
C GLU A 256 11.91 -6.26 -5.40
N VAL A 257 11.19 -5.85 -6.44
CA VAL A 257 9.92 -5.13 -6.29
C VAL A 257 8.81 -6.00 -6.83
N TYR A 258 7.81 -6.22 -6.00
CA TYR A 258 6.64 -7.03 -6.32
C TYR A 258 5.37 -6.18 -6.29
N MET A 259 4.54 -6.36 -7.30
CA MET A 259 3.12 -6.06 -7.21
C MET A 259 2.40 -7.26 -6.64
N VAL A 260 1.58 -7.03 -5.63
CA VAL A 260 0.87 -8.07 -4.90
C VAL A 260 -0.63 -7.79 -4.96
N THR A 261 -1.42 -8.82 -5.26
CA THR A 261 -2.88 -8.71 -5.36
C THR A 261 -3.55 -10.05 -5.08
N ARG A 262 -4.87 -10.05 -4.90
CA ARG A 262 -5.68 -11.25 -4.77
C ARG A 262 -6.24 -11.67 -6.14
N PRO A 263 -6.36 -12.98 -6.45
CA PRO A 263 -6.96 -13.45 -7.71
C PRO A 263 -8.35 -12.85 -7.98
N GLN A 264 -9.17 -12.70 -6.94
CA GLN A 264 -10.52 -12.13 -7.04
C GLN A 264 -10.51 -10.64 -7.40
N ALA A 265 -9.53 -9.87 -6.93
CA ALA A 265 -9.40 -8.45 -7.26
C ALA A 265 -9.19 -8.26 -8.77
N LEU A 266 -8.35 -9.08 -9.40
CA LEU A 266 -8.09 -9.01 -10.85
C LEU A 266 -9.29 -9.40 -11.73
N LYS A 267 -10.33 -10.02 -11.18
CA LYS A 267 -11.59 -10.25 -11.91
C LYS A 267 -12.37 -8.95 -12.16
N GLN A 268 -12.14 -7.92 -11.35
CA GLN A 268 -12.74 -6.60 -11.52
C GLN A 268 -11.97 -5.82 -12.59
N ALA A 269 -12.68 -5.40 -13.65
CA ALA A 269 -12.06 -4.80 -14.83
C ALA A 269 -11.25 -3.53 -14.52
N HIS A 270 -11.76 -2.65 -13.63
CA HIS A 270 -11.06 -1.42 -13.23
C HIS A 270 -9.79 -1.71 -12.43
N ILE A 271 -9.78 -2.71 -11.52
CA ILE A 271 -8.59 -3.10 -10.78
C ILE A 271 -7.54 -3.69 -11.73
N ARG A 272 -7.96 -4.56 -12.67
CA ARG A 272 -7.05 -5.14 -13.66
C ARG A 272 -6.44 -4.07 -14.56
N ALA A 273 -7.21 -3.08 -15.01
CA ALA A 273 -6.70 -1.97 -15.82
C ALA A 273 -5.69 -1.12 -15.04
N CYS A 274 -5.99 -0.76 -13.79
CA CYS A 274 -5.07 -0.05 -12.91
C CYS A 274 -3.79 -0.87 -12.66
N PHE A 275 -3.91 -2.19 -12.46
CA PHE A 275 -2.76 -3.09 -12.25
C PHE A 275 -1.81 -3.05 -13.44
N VAL A 276 -2.30 -3.11 -14.68
CA VAL A 276 -1.47 -3.06 -15.89
C VAL A 276 -0.74 -1.72 -16.02
N ILE A 277 -1.45 -0.60 -15.78
CA ILE A 277 -0.84 0.74 -15.85
C ILE A 277 0.22 0.91 -14.77
N LEU A 278 -0.06 0.47 -13.54
CA LEU A 278 0.90 0.53 -12.44
C LEU A 278 2.14 -0.35 -12.71
N GLU A 279 1.96 -1.54 -13.31
CA GLU A 279 3.07 -2.41 -13.72
C GLU A 279 3.99 -1.68 -14.71
N GLN A 280 3.43 -1.04 -15.74
CA GLN A 280 4.18 -0.29 -16.73
C GLN A 280 4.98 0.86 -16.12
N VAL A 281 4.32 1.69 -15.29
CA VAL A 281 4.99 2.83 -14.63
C VAL A 281 6.12 2.36 -13.72
N LEU A 282 5.90 1.27 -12.96
CA LEU A 282 6.96 0.73 -12.10
C LEU A 282 8.14 0.17 -12.91
N GLN A 283 7.87 -0.53 -14.03
CA GLN A 283 8.93 -1.04 -14.90
C GLN A 283 9.73 0.09 -15.54
N GLU A 284 9.07 1.14 -16.02
CA GLU A 284 9.71 2.36 -16.53
C GLU A 284 10.62 3.00 -15.46
N ALA A 285 10.10 3.18 -14.25
CA ALA A 285 10.83 3.80 -13.14
C ALA A 285 12.03 2.96 -12.65
N LEU A 286 11.91 1.62 -12.70
CA LEU A 286 12.95 0.69 -12.27
C LEU A 286 13.98 0.35 -13.38
N GLY A 287 13.80 0.88 -14.61
CA GLY A 287 14.70 0.66 -15.73
C GLY A 287 14.65 -0.77 -16.31
N THR A 288 13.50 -1.43 -16.23
CA THR A 288 13.28 -2.81 -16.69
C THR A 288 12.37 -2.90 -17.93
N GLY A 289 12.02 -1.75 -18.52
CA GLY A 289 11.20 -1.63 -19.74
C GLY A 289 12.01 -1.75 -21.03
#